data_1f054c3bf0532ff36f26a74e0d1c3a32
#
_entry.id   1f054c3bf0532ff36f26a74e0d1c3a32
#
_cell.length_a   1.000
_cell.length_b   1.000
_cell.length_c   1.000
_cell.angle_alpha   90.00
_cell.angle_beta   90.00
_cell.angle_gamma   90.00
#
_symmetry.space_group_name_H-M   'P 1'
#
loop_
_entity.id
_entity.type
_entity.pdbx_description
1 polymer ?
#
loop_
_entity_poly.entity_id
_entity_poly.type
_entity_poly.pdbx_seq_one_letter_code
_entity_poly.pdbx_strand_id
1 'polypeptide(L)'
;MGIFPHGLHGLGLCCIIGAKVTIPPQEDIMAEIRPFVCVRPAEELASRVAALPYDVYNRQEAKEEVQREPLSFLKIDRAETNFDDSVDTYAPEVYQKAKELLQKDKQEGVYITDEDRSYYIYQLVMDGRPQTGLVACSSVDDYMNHVIKKHENTREDKEIDRITHVDTCSAQTGPIFLAYRSDKGIHDIVASYVENETPIYDFTAVDGIAHRVWKIAKKEDVDAIYKAFQNIQQIYIADGHHRAASAVKVGLKRRQENPGYTGEEEFNYFLSVLFPHDELRILDYNRTVKDLNGRSLTQFLEEISKNFIVEKAEGQVRPEKKGTFGMYTEGQWYHLTAKPELFEGKDAVGSLDVSVLQDYLLGPVLGIGDPRTDQRIDFIGGIRGLSELEKRADSDMKISFSMYPTSITELFDVADQELLMPPKSTWFEPKLRSGLFIHEI
;
A
#
# COMPACT_ATOMS: atom_id res chain seq x y z
N MET A 1 -3.92 -34.64 54.17
CA MET A 1 -4.72 -33.53 54.73
C MET A 1 -4.02 -32.22 54.37
N GLY A 2 -4.62 -31.38 53.59
CA GLY A 2 -4.06 -30.08 53.20
C GLY A 2 -4.45 -29.72 51.79
N ILE A 3 -5.60 -29.09 51.66
CA ILE A 3 -6.23 -28.64 50.43
C ILE A 3 -5.57 -27.32 50.06
N PHE A 4 -5.08 -27.18 48.83
CA PHE A 4 -4.75 -25.89 48.23
C PHE A 4 -5.87 -25.44 47.29
N PRO A 5 -6.32 -24.20 47.39
CA PRO A 5 -7.21 -23.62 46.37
C PRO A 5 -6.37 -22.95 45.29
N HIS A 6 -6.68 -23.23 44.03
CA HIS A 6 -6.19 -22.51 42.87
C HIS A 6 -6.75 -21.08 42.85
N GLY A 7 -5.86 -20.09 42.76
CA GLY A 7 -6.17 -18.70 42.59
C GLY A 7 -6.18 -18.28 41.14
N LEU A 8 -7.16 -17.52 40.85
CA LEU A 8 -7.46 -16.58 39.79
C LEU A 8 -6.26 -15.95 39.07
N HIS A 9 -6.20 -16.12 37.78
CA HIS A 9 -5.67 -15.13 36.85
C HIS A 9 -6.59 -15.03 35.63
N GLY A 10 -7.23 -13.90 35.48
CA GLY A 10 -8.10 -13.60 34.34
C GLY A 10 -8.87 -12.33 34.59
N LEU A 11 -8.19 -11.23 34.78
CA LEU A 11 -8.84 -9.93 34.72
C LEU A 11 -8.76 -9.43 33.27
N GLY A 12 -9.86 -9.67 32.56
CA GLY A 12 -10.15 -9.12 31.28
C GLY A 12 -10.20 -7.60 31.33
N LEU A 13 -9.54 -7.03 30.38
CA LEU A 13 -9.70 -5.62 29.97
C LEU A 13 -10.97 -5.55 29.13
N CYS A 14 -12.13 -5.57 29.78
CA CYS A 14 -13.40 -5.34 29.11
C CYS A 14 -14.28 -4.59 30.10
N CYS A 15 -14.44 -3.28 29.89
CA CYS A 15 -15.52 -2.42 30.35
C CYS A 15 -15.03 -0.99 30.62
N ILE A 16 -14.80 -0.19 29.57
CA ILE A 16 -15.08 1.25 29.57
C ILE A 16 -15.52 1.59 28.13
N ILE A 17 -16.74 1.25 27.73
CA ILE A 17 -17.42 1.87 26.61
C ILE A 17 -18.88 2.03 27.03
N GLY A 18 -19.14 3.14 27.69
CA GLY A 18 -20.46 3.57 28.11
C GLY A 18 -20.83 4.97 27.63
N ALA A 19 -20.27 5.42 26.51
CA ALA A 19 -20.79 6.55 25.76
C ALA A 19 -21.46 6.00 24.50
N LYS A 20 -22.78 6.13 24.39
CA LYS A 20 -23.48 5.94 23.12
C LYS A 20 -22.99 7.03 22.18
N VAL A 21 -21.97 6.74 21.39
CA VAL A 21 -21.70 7.48 20.16
C VAL A 21 -22.88 7.20 19.24
N THR A 22 -23.78 8.15 19.10
CA THR A 22 -24.79 8.13 18.05
C THR A 22 -24.03 8.30 16.75
N ILE A 23 -23.72 7.19 16.06
CA ILE A 23 -23.20 7.21 14.70
C ILE A 23 -24.34 7.78 13.83
N PRO A 24 -24.16 8.91 13.14
CA PRO A 24 -25.14 9.39 12.18
C PRO A 24 -25.37 8.32 11.11
N PRO A 25 -26.53 8.31 10.42
CA PRO A 25 -26.74 7.40 9.32
C PRO A 25 -25.61 7.56 8.29
N GLN A 26 -25.10 6.45 7.80
CA GLN A 26 -23.92 6.36 6.91
C GLN A 26 -24.06 7.15 5.59
N GLU A 27 -25.29 7.60 5.26
CA GLU A 27 -25.62 8.36 4.06
C GLU A 27 -25.14 9.82 4.07
N ASP A 28 -24.78 10.37 5.24
CA ASP A 28 -24.42 11.81 5.40
C ASP A 28 -22.94 12.07 5.69
N ILE A 29 -22.11 11.02 5.77
CA ILE A 29 -20.67 11.19 6.05
C ILE A 29 -19.93 11.20 4.73
N MET A 30 -19.33 12.34 4.37
CA MET A 30 -18.51 12.53 3.18
C MET A 30 -17.04 12.59 3.56
N ALA A 31 -16.17 12.30 2.57
CA ALA A 31 -14.74 12.28 2.79
C ALA A 31 -14.18 13.67 3.16
N GLU A 32 -13.42 13.72 4.24
CA GLU A 32 -12.74 14.92 4.69
C GLU A 32 -11.25 14.85 4.38
N ILE A 33 -10.79 15.72 3.50
CA ILE A 33 -9.37 15.93 3.25
C ILE A 33 -9.01 17.39 3.51
N ARG A 34 -7.79 17.64 4.00
CA ARG A 34 -7.33 19.00 4.31
C ARG A 34 -6.01 19.33 3.64
N PRO A 35 -5.81 20.61 3.27
CA PRO A 35 -4.49 21.13 2.97
C PRO A 35 -3.67 21.18 4.25
N PHE A 36 -2.35 21.07 4.14
CA PHE A 36 -1.46 20.99 5.30
C PHE A 36 -0.20 21.85 5.12
N VAL A 37 0.47 22.15 6.21
CA VAL A 37 1.80 22.77 6.21
C VAL A 37 2.81 21.66 5.96
N CYS A 38 3.36 21.61 4.75
CA CYS A 38 4.27 20.55 4.35
C CYS A 38 5.71 20.88 4.75
N VAL A 39 6.38 19.89 5.35
CA VAL A 39 7.84 19.86 5.41
C VAL A 39 8.31 19.05 4.20
N ARG A 40 9.12 19.67 3.34
CA ARG A 40 9.52 19.10 2.04
C ARG A 40 10.97 19.43 1.72
N PRO A 41 11.65 18.64 0.87
CA PRO A 41 13.04 18.94 0.51
C PRO A 41 13.17 20.30 -0.19
N ALA A 42 14.33 20.95 -0.05
CA ALA A 42 14.73 22.04 -0.93
C ALA A 42 14.70 21.56 -2.38
N GLU A 43 14.36 22.42 -3.33
CA GLU A 43 14.07 22.05 -4.72
C GLU A 43 15.19 21.25 -5.35
N GLU A 44 16.43 21.73 -5.19
CA GLU A 44 17.64 21.12 -5.74
C GLU A 44 18.00 19.77 -5.10
N LEU A 45 17.40 19.43 -3.94
CA LEU A 45 17.71 18.20 -3.20
C LEU A 45 16.60 17.12 -3.35
N ALA A 46 15.46 17.48 -3.93
CA ALA A 46 14.31 16.58 -4.01
C ALA A 46 14.64 15.21 -4.65
N SER A 47 15.40 15.21 -5.76
CA SER A 47 15.80 13.98 -6.45
C SER A 47 16.72 13.07 -5.65
N ARG A 48 17.50 13.64 -4.72
CA ARG A 48 18.45 12.92 -3.86
C ARG A 48 17.78 12.39 -2.60
N VAL A 49 16.76 13.10 -2.11
CA VAL A 49 16.02 12.75 -0.91
C VAL A 49 14.96 11.66 -1.20
N ALA A 50 14.28 11.74 -2.34
CA ALA A 50 13.17 10.84 -2.70
C ALA A 50 13.57 9.36 -2.64
N ALA A 51 12.98 8.61 -1.74
CA ALA A 51 13.28 7.20 -1.52
C ALA A 51 12.06 6.31 -1.82
N LEU A 52 12.28 5.08 -2.28
CA LEU A 52 11.22 4.06 -2.31
C LEU A 52 10.75 3.77 -0.87
N PRO A 53 9.50 3.27 -0.70
CA PRO A 53 8.99 2.93 0.63
C PRO A 53 9.91 1.97 1.39
N TYR A 54 9.95 2.11 2.70
CA TYR A 54 10.85 1.39 3.61
C TYR A 54 10.79 -0.14 3.47
N ASP A 55 9.66 -0.69 3.06
CA ASP A 55 9.36 -2.13 2.95
C ASP A 55 9.77 -2.74 1.60
N VAL A 56 10.27 -1.93 0.67
CA VAL A 56 10.83 -2.41 -0.61
C VAL A 56 12.21 -3.04 -0.43
N TYR A 57 12.96 -2.61 0.60
CA TYR A 57 14.35 -3.01 0.83
C TYR A 57 14.48 -4.00 1.99
N ASN A 58 15.33 -5.01 1.86
CA ASN A 58 15.88 -5.68 3.01
C ASN A 58 16.96 -4.80 3.71
N ARG A 59 17.50 -5.24 4.87
CA ARG A 59 18.44 -4.43 5.64
C ARG A 59 19.74 -4.12 4.88
N GLN A 60 20.26 -5.09 4.17
CA GLN A 60 21.51 -4.93 3.41
C GLN A 60 21.32 -3.99 2.23
N GLU A 61 20.26 -4.17 1.46
CA GLU A 61 19.90 -3.29 0.35
C GLU A 61 19.67 -1.85 0.81
N ALA A 62 19.02 -1.67 1.97
CA ALA A 62 18.83 -0.34 2.54
C ALA A 62 20.14 0.33 2.92
N LYS A 63 21.12 -0.42 3.48
CA LYS A 63 22.46 0.09 3.77
C LYS A 63 23.21 0.51 2.51
N GLU A 64 23.17 -0.32 1.48
CA GLU A 64 23.81 -0.04 0.20
C GLU A 64 23.22 1.23 -0.45
N GLU A 65 21.90 1.37 -0.39
CA GLU A 65 21.22 2.55 -0.91
C GLU A 65 21.60 3.84 -0.16
N VAL A 66 21.63 3.80 1.17
CA VAL A 66 22.03 4.95 2.01
C VAL A 66 23.52 5.29 1.82
N GLN A 67 24.39 4.30 1.57
CA GLN A 67 25.78 4.54 1.23
C GLN A 67 25.96 5.17 -0.15
N ARG A 68 25.12 4.76 -1.13
CA ARG A 68 25.12 5.32 -2.48
C ARG A 68 24.62 6.76 -2.50
N GLU A 69 23.56 7.06 -1.76
CA GLU A 69 22.96 8.39 -1.63
C GLU A 69 22.72 8.76 -0.16
N PRO A 70 23.68 9.45 0.48
CA PRO A 70 23.58 9.80 1.90
C PRO A 70 22.46 10.78 2.25
N LEU A 71 21.84 11.45 1.27
CA LEU A 71 20.66 12.28 1.47
C LEU A 71 19.34 11.51 1.33
N SER A 72 19.39 10.26 0.85
CA SER A 72 18.20 9.43 0.72
C SER A 72 17.40 9.40 2.02
N PHE A 73 16.09 9.65 1.92
CA PHE A 73 15.18 9.59 3.06
C PHE A 73 15.16 8.21 3.73
N LEU A 74 15.61 7.19 3.03
CA LEU A 74 15.73 5.83 3.57
C LEU A 74 16.59 5.78 4.85
N LYS A 75 17.58 6.68 5.02
CA LYS A 75 18.37 6.80 6.28
C LYS A 75 17.52 7.13 7.50
N ILE A 76 16.31 7.69 7.29
CA ILE A 76 15.34 8.06 8.32
C ILE A 76 14.27 6.98 8.45
N ASP A 77 13.67 6.53 7.33
CA ASP A 77 12.66 5.47 7.33
C ASP A 77 13.22 4.10 7.77
N ARG A 78 14.52 3.85 7.52
CA ARG A 78 15.29 2.66 7.88
C ARG A 78 16.52 3.08 8.69
N ALA A 79 16.25 3.74 9.84
CA ALA A 79 17.31 4.35 10.65
C ALA A 79 18.32 3.36 11.22
N GLU A 80 18.01 2.06 11.28
CA GLU A 80 18.95 0.99 11.62
C GLU A 80 20.14 0.90 10.65
N THR A 81 20.04 1.49 9.45
CA THR A 81 21.18 1.59 8.49
C THR A 81 22.34 2.40 9.03
N ASN A 82 22.11 3.22 10.05
CA ASN A 82 23.13 4.03 10.73
C ASN A 82 23.86 3.29 11.85
N PHE A 83 23.52 2.01 12.11
CA PHE A 83 24.07 1.21 13.19
C PHE A 83 24.78 -0.05 12.67
N ASP A 84 25.55 -0.66 13.56
CA ASP A 84 26.11 -1.99 13.32
C ASP A 84 25.00 -3.04 13.18
N ASP A 85 25.26 -4.12 12.42
CA ASP A 85 24.26 -5.15 12.14
C ASP A 85 23.80 -5.94 13.37
N SER A 86 24.55 -5.87 14.46
CA SER A 86 24.17 -6.46 15.76
C SER A 86 23.04 -5.71 16.47
N VAL A 87 22.76 -4.44 16.10
CA VAL A 87 21.67 -3.68 16.67
C VAL A 87 20.34 -4.16 16.09
N ASP A 88 19.38 -4.42 16.98
CA ASP A 88 18.03 -4.80 16.58
C ASP A 88 17.38 -3.65 15.77
N THR A 89 16.79 -3.98 14.63
CA THR A 89 16.07 -3.04 13.76
C THR A 89 14.98 -2.27 14.52
N TYR A 90 14.40 -2.88 15.55
CA TYR A 90 13.29 -2.34 16.33
C TYR A 90 13.72 -1.79 17.69
N ALA A 91 15.02 -1.60 17.91
CA ALA A 91 15.53 -1.03 19.15
C ALA A 91 15.12 0.46 19.32
N PRO A 92 14.83 0.93 20.55
CA PRO A 92 14.40 2.31 20.80
C PRO A 92 15.36 3.38 20.25
N GLU A 93 16.67 3.12 20.30
CA GLU A 93 17.70 4.01 19.77
C GLU A 93 17.61 4.21 18.24
N VAL A 94 17.06 3.23 17.50
CA VAL A 94 16.84 3.33 16.06
C VAL A 94 15.79 4.39 15.76
N TYR A 95 14.67 4.38 16.47
CA TYR A 95 13.62 5.39 16.29
C TYR A 95 14.07 6.77 16.76
N GLN A 96 14.84 6.85 17.85
CA GLN A 96 15.44 8.10 18.29
C GLN A 96 16.39 8.66 17.22
N LYS A 97 17.17 7.79 16.57
CA LYS A 97 18.04 8.16 15.47
C LYS A 97 17.28 8.71 14.26
N ALA A 98 16.14 8.13 13.92
CA ALA A 98 15.25 8.65 12.87
C ALA A 98 14.83 10.10 13.18
N LYS A 99 14.38 10.35 14.41
CA LYS A 99 14.03 11.70 14.87
C LYS A 99 15.21 12.67 14.79
N GLU A 100 16.39 12.28 15.28
CA GLU A 100 17.60 13.10 15.25
C GLU A 100 18.00 13.49 13.82
N LEU A 101 17.94 12.52 12.89
CA LEU A 101 18.28 12.74 11.48
C LEU A 101 17.28 13.68 10.81
N LEU A 102 15.98 13.50 11.06
CA LEU A 102 14.95 14.40 10.53
C LEU A 102 15.16 15.85 11.02
N GLN A 103 15.39 16.03 12.32
CA GLN A 103 15.64 17.34 12.89
C GLN A 103 16.93 17.97 12.35
N LYS A 104 18.00 17.17 12.19
CA LYS A 104 19.25 17.62 11.61
C LYS A 104 19.06 18.08 10.16
N ASP A 105 18.41 17.29 9.34
CA ASP A 105 18.17 17.63 7.94
C ASP A 105 17.32 18.92 7.80
N LYS A 106 16.38 19.17 8.73
CA LYS A 106 15.65 20.45 8.79
C LYS A 106 16.58 21.61 9.15
N GLN A 107 17.45 21.45 10.15
CA GLN A 107 18.41 22.49 10.59
C GLN A 107 19.45 22.81 9.52
N GLU A 108 19.87 21.82 8.74
CA GLU A 108 20.85 21.97 7.66
C GLU A 108 20.22 22.46 6.34
N GLY A 109 18.90 22.68 6.30
CA GLY A 109 18.20 23.20 5.13
C GLY A 109 17.96 22.15 4.03
N VAL A 110 18.16 20.86 4.33
CA VAL A 110 17.75 19.78 3.42
C VAL A 110 16.24 19.79 3.27
N TYR A 111 15.52 20.07 4.36
CA TYR A 111 14.08 20.27 4.39
C TYR A 111 13.73 21.71 4.71
N ILE A 112 12.73 22.21 3.99
CA ILE A 112 12.07 23.50 4.24
C ILE A 112 10.64 23.25 4.71
N THR A 113 10.12 24.16 5.53
CA THR A 113 8.71 24.14 5.95
C THR A 113 7.95 25.19 5.16
N ASP A 114 6.88 24.82 4.51
CA ASP A 114 6.02 25.79 3.82
C ASP A 114 5.30 26.70 4.81
N GLU A 115 5.03 27.94 4.41
CA GLU A 115 4.39 28.93 5.28
C GLU A 115 2.88 28.70 5.38
N ASP A 116 2.24 28.26 4.28
CA ASP A 116 0.80 28.13 4.18
C ASP A 116 0.36 26.67 4.02
N ARG A 117 -0.85 26.38 4.51
CA ARG A 117 -1.54 25.12 4.23
C ARG A 117 -1.87 25.03 2.74
N SER A 118 -1.39 23.99 2.10
CA SER A 118 -1.54 23.80 0.66
C SER A 118 -1.88 22.36 0.33
N TYR A 119 -2.51 22.15 -0.82
CA TYR A 119 -2.49 20.85 -1.48
C TYR A 119 -1.31 20.79 -2.44
N TYR A 120 -0.94 19.56 -2.85
CA TYR A 120 0.07 19.38 -3.88
C TYR A 120 -0.46 18.39 -4.92
N ILE A 121 -0.04 18.58 -6.17
CA ILE A 121 -0.23 17.59 -7.22
C ILE A 121 1.06 16.78 -7.29
N TYR A 122 0.95 15.46 -7.26
CA TYR A 122 2.07 14.56 -7.43
C TYR A 122 1.81 13.67 -8.64
N GLN A 123 2.61 13.86 -9.69
CA GLN A 123 2.55 13.08 -10.92
C GLN A 123 3.79 12.18 -11.00
N LEU A 124 3.53 10.89 -11.26
CA LEU A 124 4.55 9.90 -11.56
C LEU A 124 4.37 9.46 -13.01
N VAL A 125 5.48 9.40 -13.78
CA VAL A 125 5.43 8.94 -15.17
C VAL A 125 6.27 7.68 -15.31
N MET A 126 5.61 6.57 -15.63
CA MET A 126 6.21 5.26 -15.85
C MET A 126 5.88 4.76 -17.25
N ASP A 127 6.88 4.38 -18.04
CA ASP A 127 6.71 3.93 -19.42
C ASP A 127 5.94 4.94 -20.29
N GLY A 128 6.15 6.24 -20.07
CA GLY A 128 5.45 7.32 -20.77
C GLY A 128 4.00 7.57 -20.32
N ARG A 129 3.46 6.77 -19.39
CA ARG A 129 2.12 6.96 -18.83
C ARG A 129 2.17 7.78 -17.54
N PRO A 130 1.55 8.97 -17.51
CA PRO A 130 1.40 9.73 -16.28
C PRO A 130 0.33 9.10 -15.37
N GLN A 131 0.55 9.25 -14.07
CA GLN A 131 -0.39 8.93 -12.99
C GLN A 131 -0.36 10.09 -12.02
N THR A 132 -1.46 10.82 -11.90
CA THR A 132 -1.53 12.12 -11.24
C THR A 132 -2.47 12.05 -10.05
N GLY A 133 -1.98 12.38 -8.86
CA GLY A 133 -2.75 12.38 -7.63
C GLY A 133 -2.63 13.68 -6.85
N LEU A 134 -3.55 13.88 -5.91
CA LEU A 134 -3.59 15.00 -5.00
C LEU A 134 -2.96 14.60 -3.66
N VAL A 135 -1.96 15.34 -3.19
CA VAL A 135 -1.36 15.18 -1.86
C VAL A 135 -2.13 16.03 -0.86
N ALA A 136 -2.62 15.40 0.18
CA ALA A 136 -3.46 16.01 1.19
C ALA A 136 -3.35 15.25 2.52
N CYS A 137 -3.94 15.77 3.58
CA CYS A 137 -4.17 15.04 4.82
C CYS A 137 -5.60 14.54 4.90
N SER A 138 -5.78 13.23 5.08
CA SER A 138 -7.07 12.55 5.20
C SER A 138 -7.45 12.34 6.66
N SER A 139 -8.75 12.37 6.97
CA SER A 139 -9.27 12.30 8.34
C SER A 139 -9.06 10.92 8.98
N VAL A 140 -8.61 10.92 10.25
CA VAL A 140 -8.59 9.73 11.10
C VAL A 140 -10.01 9.21 11.34
N ASP A 141 -10.99 10.12 11.47
CA ASP A 141 -12.38 9.74 11.70
C ASP A 141 -12.99 9.08 10.45
N ASP A 142 -12.61 9.48 9.24
CA ASP A 142 -13.03 8.82 8.01
C ASP A 142 -12.57 7.36 7.93
N TYR A 143 -11.37 7.08 8.43
CA TYR A 143 -10.89 5.70 8.54
C TYR A 143 -11.70 4.91 9.59
N MET A 144 -11.99 5.52 10.74
CA MET A 144 -12.77 4.90 11.82
C MET A 144 -14.23 4.65 11.45
N ASN A 145 -14.81 5.55 10.64
CA ASN A 145 -16.20 5.50 10.20
C ASN A 145 -16.39 4.79 8.85
N HIS A 146 -15.37 4.12 8.34
CA HIS A 146 -15.40 3.35 7.07
C HIS A 146 -15.71 4.20 5.82
N VAL A 147 -15.48 5.52 5.86
CA VAL A 147 -15.43 6.37 4.67
C VAL A 147 -14.16 6.06 3.88
N ILE A 148 -13.04 5.87 4.59
CA ILE A 148 -11.81 5.31 4.01
C ILE A 148 -11.84 3.80 4.20
N LYS A 149 -12.08 3.10 3.10
CA LYS A 149 -12.27 1.65 3.05
C LYS A 149 -10.95 0.91 2.87
N LYS A 150 -10.85 -0.24 3.50
CA LYS A 150 -9.70 -1.15 3.41
C LYS A 150 -10.11 -2.47 2.76
N HIS A 151 -9.18 -3.11 2.11
CA HIS A 151 -9.36 -4.42 1.48
C HIS A 151 -8.33 -5.45 1.93
N GLU A 152 -7.44 -5.10 2.88
CA GLU A 152 -6.41 -5.99 3.40
C GLU A 152 -6.28 -5.82 4.92
N ASN A 153 -6.01 -6.94 5.61
CA ASN A 153 -5.65 -6.92 7.04
C ASN A 153 -4.19 -6.54 7.23
N THR A 154 -3.94 -5.81 8.30
CA THR A 154 -2.60 -5.43 8.73
C THR A 154 -2.01 -6.44 9.71
N ARG A 155 -0.68 -6.48 9.79
CA ARG A 155 0.06 -7.33 10.73
C ARG A 155 0.49 -6.48 11.91
N GLU A 156 0.27 -6.96 13.11
CA GLU A 156 0.53 -6.24 14.36
C GLU A 156 2.02 -5.85 14.52
N ASP A 157 2.95 -6.75 14.16
CA ASP A 157 4.39 -6.47 14.21
C ASP A 157 4.80 -5.28 13.35
N LYS A 158 4.23 -5.16 12.15
CA LYS A 158 4.48 -4.05 11.23
C LYS A 158 3.80 -2.75 11.67
N GLU A 159 2.64 -2.86 12.28
CA GLU A 159 1.96 -1.69 12.84
C GLU A 159 2.74 -1.09 14.02
N ILE A 160 3.22 -1.93 14.95
CA ILE A 160 3.99 -1.48 16.11
C ILE A 160 5.24 -0.71 15.67
N ASP A 161 5.95 -1.23 14.67
CA ASP A 161 7.11 -0.56 14.08
C ASP A 161 6.74 0.85 13.58
N ARG A 162 5.72 0.96 12.74
CA ARG A 162 5.33 2.25 12.16
C ARG A 162 4.71 3.21 13.17
N ILE A 163 3.93 2.70 14.15
CA ILE A 163 3.43 3.51 15.27
C ILE A 163 4.60 4.13 16.02
N THR A 164 5.60 3.33 16.37
CA THR A 164 6.76 3.80 17.12
C THR A 164 7.54 4.84 16.34
N HIS A 165 7.74 4.62 15.02
CA HIS A 165 8.42 5.56 14.15
C HIS A 165 7.68 6.91 14.05
N VAL A 166 6.39 6.88 13.71
CA VAL A 166 5.56 8.10 13.56
C VAL A 166 5.46 8.87 14.87
N ASP A 167 5.21 8.17 15.97
CA ASP A 167 5.06 8.80 17.30
C ASP A 167 6.37 9.42 17.80
N THR A 168 7.51 8.74 17.59
CA THR A 168 8.83 9.23 17.98
C THR A 168 9.26 10.44 17.15
N CYS A 169 9.07 10.39 15.83
CA CYS A 169 9.38 11.50 14.93
C CYS A 169 8.39 12.67 15.06
N SER A 170 7.20 12.42 15.61
CA SER A 170 6.03 13.32 15.56
C SER A 170 5.75 13.78 14.13
N ALA A 171 5.87 12.87 13.18
CA ALA A 171 5.73 13.16 11.76
C ALA A 171 5.36 11.90 10.97
N GLN A 172 4.56 12.10 9.93
CA GLN A 172 4.24 11.09 8.93
C GLN A 172 5.10 11.36 7.71
N THR A 173 5.92 10.39 7.35
CA THR A 173 7.07 10.55 6.44
C THR A 173 6.88 9.84 5.10
N GLY A 174 5.93 8.93 5.01
CA GLY A 174 5.59 8.20 3.81
C GLY A 174 4.09 8.31 3.51
N PRO A 175 3.69 8.88 2.38
CA PRO A 175 2.28 9.08 2.07
C PRO A 175 1.55 7.75 1.90
N ILE A 176 0.29 7.72 2.32
CA ILE A 176 -0.61 6.58 2.10
C ILE A 176 -1.22 6.73 0.72
N PHE A 177 -1.25 5.64 -0.04
CA PHE A 177 -1.77 5.63 -1.39
C PHE A 177 -3.28 5.34 -1.34
N LEU A 178 -4.08 6.36 -1.63
CA LEU A 178 -5.54 6.29 -1.64
C LEU A 178 -6.09 6.41 -3.07
N ALA A 179 -7.28 5.85 -3.27
CA ALA A 179 -8.04 5.94 -4.51
C ALA A 179 -9.44 6.49 -4.23
N TYR A 180 -10.00 7.22 -5.18
CA TYR A 180 -11.40 7.66 -5.14
C TYR A 180 -12.04 7.55 -6.53
N ARG A 181 -13.38 7.52 -6.59
CA ARG A 181 -14.10 7.56 -7.87
C ARG A 181 -13.94 8.94 -8.48
N SER A 182 -13.47 9.03 -9.73
CA SER A 182 -13.11 10.28 -10.41
C SER A 182 -14.23 11.34 -10.30
N ASP A 183 -13.80 12.55 -9.99
CA ASP A 183 -14.65 13.74 -9.96
C ASP A 183 -14.14 14.77 -10.97
N LYS A 184 -15.05 15.31 -11.79
CA LYS A 184 -14.69 16.25 -12.85
C LYS A 184 -14.16 17.58 -12.32
N GLY A 185 -14.68 18.08 -11.21
CA GLY A 185 -14.26 19.35 -10.63
C GLY A 185 -12.82 19.30 -10.13
N ILE A 186 -12.46 18.20 -9.45
CA ILE A 186 -11.09 17.95 -9.00
C ILE A 186 -10.16 17.78 -10.20
N HIS A 187 -10.59 16.99 -11.19
CA HIS A 187 -9.80 16.75 -12.40
C HIS A 187 -9.47 18.04 -13.14
N ASP A 188 -10.47 18.92 -13.35
CA ASP A 188 -10.29 20.17 -14.10
C ASP A 188 -9.27 21.11 -13.40
N ILE A 189 -9.29 21.18 -12.07
CA ILE A 189 -8.31 21.97 -11.30
C ILE A 189 -6.91 21.38 -11.45
N VAL A 190 -6.76 20.06 -11.23
CA VAL A 190 -5.47 19.37 -11.34
C VAL A 190 -4.88 19.50 -12.74
N ALA A 191 -5.69 19.26 -13.77
CA ALA A 191 -5.26 19.40 -15.17
C ALA A 191 -4.78 20.82 -15.49
N SER A 192 -5.50 21.85 -15.01
CA SER A 192 -5.11 23.26 -15.20
C SER A 192 -3.74 23.57 -14.63
N TYR A 193 -3.41 23.05 -13.45
CA TYR A 193 -2.07 23.24 -12.86
C TYR A 193 -0.98 22.51 -13.65
N VAL A 194 -1.23 21.25 -14.04
CA VAL A 194 -0.27 20.45 -14.82
C VAL A 194 0.03 21.07 -16.17
N GLU A 195 -0.96 21.70 -16.81
CA GLU A 195 -0.83 22.31 -18.13
C GLU A 195 -0.20 23.71 -18.10
N ASN A 196 -0.48 24.50 -17.05
CA ASN A 196 -0.19 25.94 -17.09
C ASN A 196 0.82 26.42 -16.05
N GLU A 197 1.11 25.63 -15.01
CA GLU A 197 2.02 26.05 -13.94
C GLU A 197 3.34 25.28 -14.01
N THR A 198 4.42 25.90 -13.55
CA THR A 198 5.73 25.24 -13.43
C THR A 198 5.75 24.34 -12.19
N PRO A 199 6.16 23.07 -12.30
CA PRO A 199 6.29 22.21 -11.13
C PRO A 199 7.40 22.71 -10.20
N ILE A 200 7.21 22.54 -8.89
CA ILE A 200 8.25 22.79 -7.87
C ILE A 200 9.32 21.67 -7.84
N TYR A 201 8.99 20.48 -8.35
CA TYR A 201 9.93 19.40 -8.60
C TYR A 201 9.65 18.80 -9.98
N ASP A 202 10.72 18.55 -10.75
CA ASP A 202 10.71 17.76 -11.98
C ASP A 202 12.04 17.01 -12.10
N PHE A 203 12.01 15.70 -11.79
CA PHE A 203 13.21 14.86 -11.87
C PHE A 203 12.86 13.43 -12.24
N THR A 204 13.84 12.69 -12.76
CA THR A 204 13.74 11.26 -13.02
C THR A 204 14.60 10.49 -12.02
N ALA A 205 14.00 9.55 -11.30
CA ALA A 205 14.68 8.69 -10.35
C ALA A 205 15.51 7.59 -11.07
N VAL A 206 16.36 6.90 -10.31
CA VAL A 206 17.29 5.88 -10.84
C VAL A 206 16.59 4.69 -11.50
N ASP A 207 15.35 4.43 -11.13
CA ASP A 207 14.48 3.39 -11.72
C ASP A 207 13.75 3.83 -13.00
N GLY A 208 14.05 5.05 -13.49
CA GLY A 208 13.47 5.60 -14.71
C GLY A 208 12.08 6.23 -14.54
N ILE A 209 11.54 6.26 -13.33
CA ILE A 209 10.27 6.92 -13.03
C ILE A 209 10.49 8.44 -12.94
N ALA A 210 9.73 9.22 -13.71
CA ALA A 210 9.73 10.67 -13.57
C ALA A 210 8.75 11.10 -12.48
N HIS A 211 9.16 12.10 -11.70
CA HIS A 211 8.40 12.65 -10.58
C HIS A 211 8.25 14.15 -10.76
N ARG A 212 7.00 14.63 -10.76
CA ARG A 212 6.67 16.05 -10.85
C ARG A 212 5.74 16.43 -9.71
N VAL A 213 5.97 17.62 -9.15
CA VAL A 213 5.14 18.13 -8.05
C VAL A 213 4.77 19.59 -8.32
N TRP A 214 3.50 19.94 -8.14
CA TRP A 214 3.00 21.30 -8.15
C TRP A 214 2.38 21.64 -6.80
N LYS A 215 2.49 22.88 -6.36
CA LYS A 215 1.86 23.39 -5.13
C LYS A 215 0.58 24.13 -5.47
N ILE A 216 -0.52 23.78 -4.83
CA ILE A 216 -1.82 24.49 -4.91
C ILE A 216 -1.99 25.30 -3.63
N ALA A 217 -1.71 26.61 -3.72
CA ALA A 217 -1.80 27.54 -2.59
C ALA A 217 -2.82 28.66 -2.82
N LYS A 218 -3.36 28.80 -4.05
CA LYS A 218 -4.40 29.80 -4.34
C LYS A 218 -5.67 29.44 -3.57
N LYS A 219 -6.14 30.38 -2.74
CA LYS A 219 -7.27 30.13 -1.81
C LYS A 219 -8.51 29.61 -2.51
N GLU A 220 -8.82 30.13 -3.70
CA GLU A 220 -9.98 29.75 -4.50
C GLU A 220 -9.92 28.27 -4.90
N ASP A 221 -8.74 27.78 -5.30
CA ASP A 221 -8.51 26.41 -5.73
C ASP A 221 -8.50 25.46 -4.52
N VAL A 222 -7.89 25.89 -3.41
CA VAL A 222 -7.90 25.16 -2.14
C VAL A 222 -9.34 24.96 -1.64
N ASP A 223 -10.14 26.03 -1.61
CA ASP A 223 -11.54 25.99 -1.19
C ASP A 223 -12.39 25.12 -2.15
N ALA A 224 -12.10 25.17 -3.45
CA ALA A 224 -12.82 24.38 -4.46
C ALA A 224 -12.53 22.87 -4.33
N ILE A 225 -11.27 22.49 -4.13
CA ILE A 225 -10.87 21.09 -3.89
C ILE A 225 -11.51 20.57 -2.60
N TYR A 226 -11.43 21.33 -1.50
CA TYR A 226 -12.06 20.95 -0.24
C TYR A 226 -13.56 20.66 -0.41
N LYS A 227 -14.28 21.56 -1.09
CA LYS A 227 -15.72 21.39 -1.37
C LYS A 227 -16.02 20.21 -2.29
N ALA A 228 -15.18 19.96 -3.29
CA ALA A 228 -15.38 18.85 -4.20
C ALA A 228 -15.28 17.51 -3.46
N PHE A 229 -14.31 17.37 -2.55
CA PHE A 229 -14.19 16.14 -1.74
C PHE A 229 -15.35 15.93 -0.78
N GLN A 230 -16.05 16.97 -0.35
CA GLN A 230 -17.29 16.84 0.41
C GLN A 230 -18.45 16.19 -0.38
N ASN A 231 -18.28 15.89 -1.67
CA ASN A 231 -19.21 15.08 -2.47
C ASN A 231 -18.69 13.65 -2.70
N ILE A 232 -17.48 13.33 -2.25
CA ILE A 232 -16.90 11.98 -2.35
C ILE A 232 -17.35 11.15 -1.14
N GLN A 233 -18.18 10.16 -1.38
CA GLN A 233 -18.74 9.33 -0.31
C GLN A 233 -17.71 8.33 0.25
N GLN A 234 -16.78 7.87 -0.56
CA GLN A 234 -15.87 6.80 -0.19
C GLN A 234 -14.49 7.01 -0.83
N ILE A 235 -13.48 6.73 -0.03
CA ILE A 235 -12.07 6.64 -0.43
C ILE A 235 -11.58 5.23 -0.12
N TYR A 236 -10.62 4.73 -0.89
CA TYR A 236 -10.13 3.36 -0.79
C TYR A 236 -8.62 3.36 -0.58
N ILE A 237 -8.12 2.57 0.37
CA ILE A 237 -6.69 2.38 0.51
C ILE A 237 -6.23 1.49 -0.65
N ALA A 238 -5.39 2.02 -1.53
CA ALA A 238 -4.78 1.27 -2.62
C ALA A 238 -3.50 0.56 -2.16
N ASP A 239 -2.62 1.29 -1.46
CA ASP A 239 -1.38 0.74 -0.87
C ASP A 239 -1.05 1.48 0.44
N GLY A 240 -0.36 0.79 1.36
CA GLY A 240 0.05 1.35 2.65
C GLY A 240 -0.94 1.12 3.79
N HIS A 241 -1.66 -0.01 3.82
CA HIS A 241 -2.58 -0.37 4.90
C HIS A 241 -1.94 -0.29 6.30
N HIS A 242 -0.68 -0.76 6.45
CA HIS A 242 0.06 -0.65 7.71
C HIS A 242 0.35 0.80 8.09
N ARG A 243 0.72 1.65 7.12
CA ARG A 243 0.93 3.10 7.33
C ARG A 243 -0.37 3.79 7.78
N ALA A 244 -1.49 3.48 7.12
CA ALA A 244 -2.79 4.03 7.47
C ALA A 244 -3.21 3.61 8.90
N ALA A 245 -3.19 2.32 9.21
CA ALA A 245 -3.54 1.81 10.53
C ALA A 245 -2.65 2.41 11.64
N SER A 246 -1.35 2.55 11.37
CA SER A 246 -0.40 3.13 12.33
C SER A 246 -0.64 4.62 12.56
N ALA A 247 -0.87 5.40 11.49
CA ALA A 247 -1.18 6.82 11.60
C ALA A 247 -2.46 7.06 12.40
N VAL A 248 -3.51 6.27 12.15
CA VAL A 248 -4.77 6.32 12.90
C VAL A 248 -4.55 5.99 14.37
N LYS A 249 -3.80 4.93 14.70
CA LYS A 249 -3.50 4.56 16.09
C LYS A 249 -2.70 5.63 16.83
N VAL A 250 -1.75 6.29 16.16
CA VAL A 250 -1.02 7.43 16.73
C VAL A 250 -1.98 8.61 16.97
N GLY A 251 -2.85 8.94 16.01
CA GLY A 251 -3.87 9.98 16.17
C GLY A 251 -4.76 9.72 17.37
N LEU A 252 -5.30 8.50 17.51
CA LEU A 252 -6.13 8.11 18.66
C LEU A 252 -5.37 8.15 19.98
N LYS A 253 -4.09 7.75 20.01
CA LYS A 253 -3.22 7.90 21.19
C LYS A 253 -3.08 9.37 21.57
N ARG A 254 -2.77 10.26 20.62
CA ARG A 254 -2.62 11.70 20.85
C ARG A 254 -3.92 12.34 21.35
N ARG A 255 -5.10 11.90 20.86
CA ARG A 255 -6.40 12.31 21.40
C ARG A 255 -6.55 11.94 22.87
N GLN A 256 -6.14 10.74 23.28
CA GLN A 256 -6.18 10.30 24.68
C GLN A 256 -5.22 11.10 25.57
N GLU A 257 -4.04 11.45 25.05
CA GLU A 257 -3.05 12.28 25.77
C GLU A 257 -3.47 13.76 25.85
N ASN A 258 -4.36 14.21 24.96
CA ASN A 258 -4.87 15.58 24.88
C ASN A 258 -6.41 15.61 24.97
N PRO A 259 -7.02 15.39 26.15
CA PRO A 259 -8.48 15.25 26.28
C PRO A 259 -9.28 16.50 25.85
N GLY A 260 -8.61 17.65 25.70
CA GLY A 260 -9.22 18.89 25.23
C GLY A 260 -9.07 19.16 23.74
N TYR A 261 -8.67 18.16 22.95
CA TYR A 261 -8.53 18.35 21.50
C TYR A 261 -9.85 18.80 20.85
N THR A 262 -9.73 19.60 19.79
CA THR A 262 -10.87 20.23 19.12
C THR A 262 -11.28 19.53 17.82
N GLY A 263 -10.41 18.65 17.30
CA GLY A 263 -10.53 18.05 15.97
C GLY A 263 -9.71 18.75 14.89
N GLU A 264 -9.16 19.94 15.19
CA GLU A 264 -8.38 20.74 14.25
C GLU A 264 -6.87 20.44 14.31
N GLU A 265 -6.42 19.69 15.31
CA GLU A 265 -5.01 19.33 15.50
C GLU A 265 -4.53 18.38 14.42
N GLU A 266 -3.25 18.51 14.02
CA GLU A 266 -2.64 17.77 12.90
C GLU A 266 -2.68 16.23 13.12
N PHE A 267 -2.64 15.75 14.36
CA PHE A 267 -2.74 14.32 14.65
C PHE A 267 -4.13 13.70 14.36
N ASN A 268 -5.14 14.52 14.01
CA ASN A 268 -6.45 14.05 13.55
C ASN A 268 -6.46 13.72 12.05
N TYR A 269 -5.36 13.94 11.36
CA TYR A 269 -5.21 13.74 9.92
C TYR A 269 -3.94 12.97 9.60
N PHE A 270 -3.94 12.29 8.45
CA PHE A 270 -2.77 11.57 7.98
C PHE A 270 -2.44 11.83 6.51
N LEU A 271 -1.14 11.88 6.23
CA LEU A 271 -0.58 12.18 4.93
C LEU A 271 -0.98 11.15 3.88
N SER A 272 -1.56 11.60 2.79
CA SER A 272 -2.08 10.77 1.72
C SER A 272 -1.75 11.34 0.34
N VAL A 273 -1.68 10.47 -0.67
CA VAL A 273 -1.83 10.83 -2.08
C VAL A 273 -3.08 10.16 -2.60
N LEU A 274 -4.04 10.95 -3.04
CA LEU A 274 -5.34 10.51 -3.51
C LEU A 274 -5.38 10.54 -5.04
N PHE A 275 -5.58 9.38 -5.66
CA PHE A 275 -5.68 9.24 -7.11
C PHE A 275 -7.11 8.98 -7.54
N PRO A 276 -7.58 9.62 -8.62
CA PRO A 276 -8.79 9.17 -9.27
C PRO A 276 -8.57 7.76 -9.81
N HIS A 277 -9.58 6.90 -9.71
CA HIS A 277 -9.46 5.47 -10.00
C HIS A 277 -9.02 5.13 -11.42
N ASP A 278 -9.34 5.98 -12.39
CA ASP A 278 -8.98 5.85 -13.80
C ASP A 278 -7.51 6.21 -14.11
N GLU A 279 -6.82 6.86 -13.20
CA GLU A 279 -5.38 7.11 -13.26
C GLU A 279 -4.53 5.92 -12.75
N LEU A 280 -5.14 4.95 -12.07
CA LEU A 280 -4.41 3.88 -11.40
C LEU A 280 -4.02 2.74 -12.33
N ARG A 281 -2.84 2.16 -12.08
CA ARG A 281 -2.37 0.95 -12.73
C ARG A 281 -2.08 -0.12 -11.68
N ILE A 282 -2.78 -1.26 -11.81
CA ILE A 282 -2.50 -2.46 -11.04
C ILE A 282 -1.80 -3.44 -11.96
N LEU A 283 -0.65 -3.94 -11.53
CA LEU A 283 0.08 -4.99 -12.22
C LEU A 283 -0.32 -6.36 -11.66
N ASP A 284 -0.02 -7.39 -12.45
CA ASP A 284 -0.18 -8.77 -12.04
C ASP A 284 0.67 -9.10 -10.81
N TYR A 285 0.11 -9.87 -9.88
CA TYR A 285 0.84 -10.42 -8.76
C TYR A 285 0.87 -11.94 -8.94
N ASN A 286 2.01 -12.43 -9.43
CA ASN A 286 2.19 -13.79 -9.87
C ASN A 286 2.54 -14.72 -8.70
N ARG A 287 2.36 -16.03 -8.90
CA ARG A 287 2.64 -17.07 -7.90
C ARG A 287 3.64 -18.07 -8.41
N THR A 288 4.45 -18.62 -7.51
CA THR A 288 5.34 -19.75 -7.80
C THR A 288 5.32 -20.73 -6.64
N VAL A 289 5.40 -22.04 -6.95
CA VAL A 289 5.26 -23.12 -5.96
C VAL A 289 6.40 -24.13 -6.09
N LYS A 290 6.91 -24.60 -4.95
CA LYS A 290 8.12 -25.44 -4.86
C LYS A 290 7.97 -26.84 -5.42
N ASP A 291 6.77 -27.42 -5.41
CA ASP A 291 6.55 -28.80 -5.81
C ASP A 291 5.13 -29.04 -6.35
N LEU A 292 4.90 -30.20 -6.94
CA LEU A 292 3.59 -30.64 -7.45
C LEU A 292 2.82 -31.50 -6.40
N ASN A 293 3.11 -31.36 -5.13
CA ASN A 293 2.47 -32.11 -4.05
C ASN A 293 2.52 -33.63 -4.27
N GLY A 294 3.70 -34.13 -4.63
CA GLY A 294 3.96 -35.56 -4.86
C GLY A 294 3.39 -36.14 -6.16
N ARG A 295 2.82 -35.32 -7.05
CA ARG A 295 2.27 -35.75 -8.34
C ARG A 295 3.34 -35.68 -9.45
N SER A 296 3.22 -36.58 -10.45
CA SER A 296 3.88 -36.37 -11.73
C SER A 296 3.21 -35.24 -12.50
N LEU A 297 3.89 -34.64 -13.48
CA LEU A 297 3.31 -33.61 -14.33
C LEU A 297 2.02 -34.10 -15.04
N THR A 298 2.01 -35.33 -15.52
CA THR A 298 0.81 -35.91 -16.17
C THR A 298 -0.38 -35.96 -15.20
N GLN A 299 -0.17 -36.49 -13.99
CA GLN A 299 -1.23 -36.53 -12.97
C GLN A 299 -1.72 -35.14 -12.55
N PHE A 300 -0.79 -34.18 -12.47
CA PHE A 300 -1.12 -32.79 -12.17
C PHE A 300 -1.99 -32.17 -13.27
N LEU A 301 -1.60 -32.32 -14.56
CA LEU A 301 -2.36 -31.81 -15.69
C LEU A 301 -3.76 -32.45 -15.79
N GLU A 302 -3.87 -33.75 -15.55
CA GLU A 302 -5.17 -34.45 -15.49
C GLU A 302 -6.07 -33.87 -14.39
N GLU A 303 -5.52 -33.61 -13.20
CA GLU A 303 -6.29 -33.09 -12.06
C GLU A 303 -6.79 -31.68 -12.31
N ILE A 304 -5.92 -30.76 -12.77
CA ILE A 304 -6.34 -29.39 -13.05
C ILE A 304 -7.31 -29.26 -14.21
N SER A 305 -7.29 -30.21 -15.18
CA SER A 305 -8.23 -30.23 -16.31
C SER A 305 -9.69 -30.45 -15.90
N LYS A 306 -9.95 -30.85 -14.67
CA LYS A 306 -11.32 -30.91 -14.12
C LYS A 306 -11.95 -29.52 -14.00
N ASN A 307 -11.14 -28.52 -13.67
CA ASN A 307 -11.58 -27.15 -13.39
C ASN A 307 -11.12 -26.13 -14.46
N PHE A 308 -10.07 -26.44 -15.20
CA PHE A 308 -9.49 -25.54 -16.21
C PHE A 308 -9.40 -26.23 -17.58
N ILE A 309 -9.53 -25.45 -18.64
CA ILE A 309 -9.11 -25.85 -19.98
C ILE A 309 -7.58 -25.59 -20.01
N VAL A 310 -6.80 -26.61 -20.37
CA VAL A 310 -5.33 -26.58 -20.34
C VAL A 310 -4.79 -26.77 -21.77
N GLU A 311 -4.11 -25.77 -22.29
CA GLU A 311 -3.56 -25.79 -23.65
C GLU A 311 -2.07 -25.45 -23.61
N LYS A 312 -1.24 -26.20 -24.35
CA LYS A 312 0.18 -25.85 -24.46
C LYS A 312 0.35 -24.58 -25.27
N ALA A 313 1.30 -23.74 -24.84
CA ALA A 313 1.67 -22.50 -25.51
C ALA A 313 3.09 -22.62 -26.11
N GLU A 314 3.33 -21.97 -27.24
CA GLU A 314 4.65 -21.94 -27.90
C GLU A 314 5.64 -20.96 -27.25
N GLY A 315 5.18 -20.09 -26.36
CA GLY A 315 6.00 -19.08 -25.67
C GLY A 315 5.38 -18.62 -24.37
N GLN A 316 5.91 -17.54 -23.83
CA GLN A 316 5.43 -16.92 -22.58
C GLN A 316 3.95 -16.56 -22.66
N VAL A 317 3.20 -16.88 -21.62
CA VAL A 317 1.76 -16.61 -21.53
C VAL A 317 1.53 -15.46 -20.55
N ARG A 318 1.05 -14.32 -21.09
CA ARG A 318 0.47 -13.23 -20.30
C ARG A 318 -1.05 -13.29 -20.44
N PRO A 319 -1.79 -13.49 -19.38
CA PRO A 319 -3.26 -13.48 -19.43
C PRO A 319 -3.79 -12.15 -19.98
N GLU A 320 -4.83 -12.23 -20.83
CA GLU A 320 -5.41 -11.04 -21.48
C GLU A 320 -6.77 -10.65 -20.92
N LYS A 321 -7.38 -11.53 -20.12
CA LYS A 321 -8.70 -11.31 -19.51
C LYS A 321 -8.86 -12.10 -18.22
N LYS A 322 -9.82 -11.66 -17.41
CA LYS A 322 -10.26 -12.38 -16.21
C LYS A 322 -10.61 -13.83 -16.51
N GLY A 323 -10.25 -14.72 -15.58
CA GLY A 323 -10.47 -16.16 -15.69
C GLY A 323 -9.42 -16.89 -16.55
N THR A 324 -8.36 -16.21 -16.98
CA THR A 324 -7.24 -16.85 -17.70
C THR A 324 -5.93 -16.69 -16.92
N PHE A 325 -5.06 -17.70 -17.06
CA PHE A 325 -3.76 -17.77 -16.37
C PHE A 325 -2.72 -18.31 -17.33
N GLY A 326 -1.48 -17.88 -17.16
CA GLY A 326 -0.34 -18.60 -17.70
C GLY A 326 0.21 -19.54 -16.64
N MET A 327 0.72 -20.67 -17.06
CA MET A 327 1.41 -21.63 -16.19
C MET A 327 2.71 -22.07 -16.84
N TYR A 328 3.80 -22.02 -16.09
CA TYR A 328 5.09 -22.50 -16.56
C TYR A 328 5.63 -23.60 -15.65
N THR A 329 6.02 -24.72 -16.22
CA THR A 329 6.67 -25.84 -15.51
C THR A 329 7.45 -26.70 -16.51
N GLU A 330 8.61 -27.23 -16.08
CA GLU A 330 9.47 -28.14 -16.88
C GLU A 330 9.78 -27.63 -18.29
N GLY A 331 10.07 -26.34 -18.43
CA GLY A 331 10.43 -25.70 -19.70
C GLY A 331 9.25 -25.44 -20.64
N GLN A 332 8.02 -25.63 -20.21
CA GLN A 332 6.81 -25.50 -21.03
C GLN A 332 5.81 -24.52 -20.44
N TRP A 333 5.34 -23.58 -21.27
CA TRP A 333 4.19 -22.74 -20.96
C TRP A 333 2.86 -23.39 -21.33
N TYR A 334 1.83 -23.07 -20.57
CA TYR A 334 0.46 -23.49 -20.79
C TYR A 334 -0.47 -22.30 -20.60
N HIS A 335 -1.52 -22.22 -21.42
CA HIS A 335 -2.70 -21.42 -21.17
C HIS A 335 -3.66 -22.20 -20.28
N LEU A 336 -4.12 -21.58 -19.20
CA LEU A 336 -5.21 -22.08 -18.39
C LEU A 336 -6.41 -21.15 -18.53
N THR A 337 -7.59 -21.70 -18.84
CA THR A 337 -8.87 -20.98 -18.81
C THR A 337 -9.76 -21.62 -17.76
N ALA A 338 -10.13 -20.87 -16.75
CA ALA A 338 -11.08 -21.34 -15.72
C ALA A 338 -12.44 -21.58 -16.34
N LYS A 339 -13.09 -22.69 -15.98
CA LYS A 339 -14.44 -23.00 -16.45
C LYS A 339 -15.46 -22.03 -15.85
N PRO A 340 -16.47 -21.57 -16.62
CA PRO A 340 -17.42 -20.55 -16.17
C PRO A 340 -18.12 -20.86 -14.85
N GLU A 341 -18.42 -22.12 -14.60
CA GLU A 341 -19.07 -22.58 -13.37
C GLU A 341 -18.28 -22.26 -12.07
N LEU A 342 -16.99 -21.99 -12.17
CA LEU A 342 -16.16 -21.63 -11.01
C LEU A 342 -16.45 -20.22 -10.48
N PHE A 343 -17.12 -19.39 -11.26
CA PHE A 343 -17.49 -18.03 -10.91
C PHE A 343 -18.97 -17.91 -10.50
N GLU A 344 -19.80 -18.92 -10.78
CA GLU A 344 -21.23 -18.87 -10.52
C GLU A 344 -21.56 -18.80 -9.02
N GLY A 345 -22.38 -17.82 -8.63
CA GLY A 345 -22.83 -17.64 -7.25
C GLY A 345 -21.77 -17.19 -6.26
N LYS A 346 -20.60 -16.73 -6.74
CA LYS A 346 -19.53 -16.22 -5.91
C LYS A 346 -19.78 -14.75 -5.50
N ASP A 347 -19.33 -14.38 -4.31
CA ASP A 347 -19.24 -13.00 -3.87
C ASP A 347 -18.06 -12.26 -4.57
N ALA A 348 -17.86 -11.00 -4.21
CA ALA A 348 -16.77 -10.19 -4.78
C ALA A 348 -15.38 -10.82 -4.58
N VAL A 349 -15.12 -11.45 -3.44
CA VAL A 349 -13.84 -12.10 -3.13
C VAL A 349 -13.70 -13.42 -3.86
N GLY A 350 -14.73 -14.28 -3.80
CA GLY A 350 -14.68 -15.60 -4.44
C GLY A 350 -14.60 -15.54 -5.96
N SER A 351 -15.00 -14.41 -6.57
CA SER A 351 -14.93 -14.18 -8.03
C SER A 351 -13.58 -13.61 -8.52
N LEU A 352 -12.66 -13.29 -7.62
CA LEU A 352 -11.31 -12.85 -8.00
C LEU A 352 -10.52 -14.01 -8.60
N ASP A 353 -9.73 -13.74 -9.63
CA ASP A 353 -8.84 -14.75 -10.23
C ASP A 353 -7.89 -15.37 -9.21
N VAL A 354 -7.41 -14.59 -8.25
CA VAL A 354 -6.55 -15.08 -7.16
C VAL A 354 -7.27 -16.09 -6.26
N SER A 355 -8.58 -15.89 -6.02
CA SER A 355 -9.41 -16.82 -5.25
C SER A 355 -9.72 -18.07 -6.05
N VAL A 356 -10.06 -17.93 -7.32
CA VAL A 356 -10.32 -19.07 -8.21
C VAL A 356 -9.08 -19.95 -8.33
N LEU A 357 -7.90 -19.37 -8.53
CA LEU A 357 -6.65 -20.14 -8.57
C LEU A 357 -6.38 -20.85 -7.23
N GLN A 358 -6.61 -20.16 -6.09
CA GLN A 358 -6.42 -20.74 -4.76
C GLN A 358 -7.38 -21.89 -4.51
N ASP A 359 -8.69 -21.68 -4.74
CA ASP A 359 -9.72 -22.60 -4.34
C ASP A 359 -9.80 -23.86 -5.22
N TYR A 360 -9.38 -23.75 -6.49
CA TYR A 360 -9.56 -24.84 -7.47
C TYR A 360 -8.24 -25.43 -7.97
N LEU A 361 -7.10 -24.85 -7.65
CA LEU A 361 -5.80 -25.37 -8.04
C LEU A 361 -4.79 -25.40 -6.89
N LEU A 362 -4.44 -24.25 -6.31
CA LEU A 362 -3.36 -24.18 -5.31
C LEU A 362 -3.71 -24.99 -4.05
N GLY A 363 -4.92 -24.85 -3.52
CA GLY A 363 -5.40 -25.59 -2.34
C GLY A 363 -5.57 -27.08 -2.62
N PRO A 364 -6.53 -27.47 -3.46
CA PRO A 364 -6.91 -28.89 -3.62
C PRO A 364 -5.86 -29.72 -4.36
N VAL A 365 -5.11 -29.15 -5.30
CA VAL A 365 -4.16 -29.89 -6.13
C VAL A 365 -2.73 -29.78 -5.58
N LEU A 366 -2.24 -28.56 -5.32
CA LEU A 366 -0.89 -28.33 -4.82
C LEU A 366 -0.80 -28.38 -3.29
N GLY A 367 -1.94 -28.43 -2.59
CA GLY A 367 -1.97 -28.53 -1.13
C GLY A 367 -1.50 -27.27 -0.40
N ILE A 368 -1.59 -26.09 -1.06
CA ILE A 368 -1.28 -24.80 -0.45
C ILE A 368 -2.48 -24.36 0.38
N GLY A 369 -2.34 -24.40 1.71
CA GLY A 369 -3.40 -24.03 2.63
C GLY A 369 -3.57 -22.52 2.75
N ASP A 370 -2.89 -21.91 3.71
CA ASP A 370 -2.85 -20.45 3.86
C ASP A 370 -1.61 -19.88 3.17
N PRO A 371 -1.77 -19.17 2.04
CA PRO A 371 -0.62 -18.65 1.29
C PRO A 371 0.20 -17.60 2.05
N ARG A 372 -0.28 -17.08 3.20
CA ARG A 372 0.50 -16.17 4.07
C ARG A 372 1.57 -16.90 4.87
N THR A 373 1.39 -18.16 5.12
CA THR A 373 2.22 -18.96 6.04
C THR A 373 2.86 -20.19 5.39
N ASP A 374 2.34 -20.67 4.26
CA ASP A 374 2.89 -21.83 3.55
C ASP A 374 4.23 -21.45 2.89
N GLN A 375 5.30 -22.14 3.29
CA GLN A 375 6.66 -21.89 2.79
C GLN A 375 6.94 -22.48 1.40
N ARG A 376 5.96 -23.14 0.78
CA ARG A 376 6.07 -23.70 -0.56
C ARG A 376 5.56 -22.78 -1.65
N ILE A 377 4.89 -21.70 -1.31
CA ILE A 377 4.45 -20.66 -2.25
C ILE A 377 5.26 -19.38 -2.06
N ASP A 378 5.55 -18.69 -3.17
CA ASP A 378 6.12 -17.37 -3.18
C ASP A 378 5.41 -16.49 -4.21
N PHE A 379 5.59 -15.16 -4.11
CA PHE A 379 4.88 -14.17 -4.89
C PHE A 379 5.84 -13.28 -5.66
N ILE A 380 5.54 -13.02 -6.93
CA ILE A 380 6.39 -12.26 -7.84
C ILE A 380 5.57 -11.13 -8.46
N GLY A 381 5.92 -9.87 -8.14
CA GLY A 381 5.28 -8.70 -8.74
C GLY A 381 5.51 -8.64 -10.25
N GLY A 382 4.48 -8.30 -11.01
CA GLY A 382 4.50 -8.28 -12.47
C GLY A 382 5.55 -7.37 -13.09
N ILE A 383 6.07 -6.40 -12.32
CA ILE A 383 7.19 -5.55 -12.75
C ILE A 383 8.47 -6.31 -13.06
N ARG A 384 8.65 -7.51 -12.51
CA ARG A 384 9.81 -8.37 -12.77
C ARG A 384 9.70 -9.12 -14.11
N GLY A 385 8.52 -9.10 -14.76
CA GLY A 385 8.28 -9.76 -16.04
C GLY A 385 8.13 -11.28 -15.94
N LEU A 386 7.74 -11.89 -17.06
CA LEU A 386 7.48 -13.34 -17.13
C LEU A 386 8.76 -14.18 -17.07
N SER A 387 9.89 -13.64 -17.51
CA SER A 387 11.19 -14.34 -17.46
C SER A 387 11.64 -14.65 -16.02
N GLU A 388 11.19 -13.86 -15.03
CA GLU A 388 11.46 -14.19 -13.63
C GLU A 388 10.66 -15.42 -13.19
N LEU A 389 9.45 -15.64 -13.72
CA LEU A 389 8.65 -16.84 -13.46
C LEU A 389 9.34 -18.10 -13.98
N GLU A 390 9.90 -18.03 -15.21
CA GLU A 390 10.70 -19.12 -15.79
C GLU A 390 11.91 -19.41 -14.92
N LYS A 391 12.71 -18.38 -14.63
CA LYS A 391 13.92 -18.50 -13.82
C LYS A 391 13.65 -19.13 -12.46
N ARG A 392 12.57 -18.71 -11.77
CA ARG A 392 12.20 -19.28 -10.44
C ARG A 392 11.77 -20.74 -10.58
N ALA A 393 10.92 -21.08 -11.57
CA ALA A 393 10.45 -22.45 -11.77
C ALA A 393 11.58 -23.41 -12.20
N ASP A 394 12.60 -22.92 -12.90
CA ASP A 394 13.76 -23.69 -13.35
C ASP A 394 14.88 -23.79 -12.27
N SER A 395 14.79 -23.01 -11.17
CA SER A 395 15.85 -22.99 -10.13
C SER A 395 15.38 -23.50 -8.77
N ASP A 396 14.64 -22.70 -8.02
CA ASP A 396 14.27 -22.95 -6.63
C ASP A 396 12.78 -23.32 -6.43
N MET A 397 11.99 -23.20 -7.48
CA MET A 397 10.58 -23.57 -7.53
C MET A 397 10.35 -24.65 -8.62
N LYS A 398 9.13 -25.17 -8.72
CA LYS A 398 8.77 -26.19 -9.69
C LYS A 398 7.77 -25.69 -10.72
N ILE A 399 6.91 -24.78 -10.33
CA ILE A 399 5.81 -24.29 -11.17
C ILE A 399 5.53 -22.83 -10.86
N SER A 400 5.24 -22.04 -11.88
CA SER A 400 4.88 -20.62 -11.77
C SER A 400 3.57 -20.33 -12.51
N PHE A 401 2.82 -19.35 -11.99
CA PHE A 401 1.56 -18.91 -12.56
C PHE A 401 1.61 -17.41 -12.82
N SER A 402 1.37 -16.99 -14.06
CA SER A 402 1.10 -15.60 -14.41
C SER A 402 -0.39 -15.33 -14.29
N MET A 403 -0.73 -14.20 -13.66
CA MET A 403 -2.08 -13.79 -13.32
C MET A 403 -2.57 -12.70 -14.26
N TYR A 404 -3.89 -12.62 -14.46
CA TYR A 404 -4.49 -11.39 -14.94
C TYR A 404 -4.53 -10.36 -13.78
N PRO A 405 -4.17 -9.09 -14.01
CA PRO A 405 -4.19 -8.09 -12.95
C PRO A 405 -5.61 -7.89 -12.39
N THR A 406 -5.73 -7.84 -11.08
CA THR A 406 -6.99 -7.42 -10.44
C THR A 406 -7.32 -5.98 -10.84
N SER A 407 -8.55 -5.71 -11.24
CA SER A 407 -8.98 -4.37 -11.62
C SER A 407 -9.26 -3.49 -10.40
N ILE A 408 -9.22 -2.16 -10.58
CA ILE A 408 -9.57 -1.22 -9.50
C ILE A 408 -11.05 -1.34 -9.10
N THR A 409 -11.93 -1.70 -10.03
CA THR A 409 -13.36 -1.92 -9.74
C THR A 409 -13.56 -3.16 -8.89
N GLU A 410 -12.84 -4.26 -9.11
CA GLU A 410 -12.88 -5.44 -8.25
C GLU A 410 -12.41 -5.12 -6.82
N LEU A 411 -11.37 -4.27 -6.68
CA LEU A 411 -10.93 -3.82 -5.37
C LEU A 411 -12.06 -3.02 -4.67
N PHE A 412 -12.70 -2.11 -5.39
CA PHE A 412 -13.80 -1.32 -4.86
C PHE A 412 -14.99 -2.21 -4.45
N ASP A 413 -15.36 -3.16 -5.29
CA ASP A 413 -16.46 -4.09 -5.01
C ASP A 413 -16.23 -4.93 -3.74
N VAL A 414 -14.99 -5.37 -3.51
CA VAL A 414 -14.60 -6.07 -2.28
C VAL A 414 -14.67 -5.14 -1.07
N ALA A 415 -14.09 -3.94 -1.18
CA ALA A 415 -14.03 -2.98 -0.08
C ALA A 415 -15.43 -2.40 0.26
N ASP A 416 -16.31 -2.21 -0.74
CA ASP A 416 -17.68 -1.73 -0.55
C ASP A 416 -18.55 -2.75 0.20
N GLN A 417 -18.28 -4.04 0.03
CA GLN A 417 -18.93 -5.12 0.78
C GLN A 417 -18.26 -5.39 2.15
N GLU A 418 -17.29 -4.57 2.55
CA GLU A 418 -16.50 -4.73 3.79
C GLU A 418 -15.77 -6.09 3.87
N LEU A 419 -15.48 -6.68 2.71
CA LEU A 419 -14.74 -7.92 2.58
C LEU A 419 -13.23 -7.63 2.45
N LEU A 420 -12.43 -8.70 2.58
CA LEU A 420 -10.97 -8.61 2.48
C LEU A 420 -10.48 -9.48 1.33
N MET A 421 -9.57 -8.93 0.55
CA MET A 421 -8.89 -9.67 -0.51
C MET A 421 -7.95 -10.75 0.06
N PRO A 422 -7.75 -11.85 -0.66
CA PRO A 422 -6.62 -12.74 -0.39
C PRO A 422 -5.28 -11.97 -0.40
N PRO A 423 -4.25 -12.44 0.31
CA PRO A 423 -2.97 -11.76 0.35
C PRO A 423 -2.35 -11.67 -1.05
N LYS A 424 -1.66 -10.56 -1.30
CA LYS A 424 -0.95 -10.36 -2.58
C LYS A 424 -1.86 -10.41 -3.80
N SER A 425 -3.03 -9.75 -3.72
CA SER A 425 -4.00 -9.64 -4.81
C SER A 425 -3.74 -8.45 -5.74
N THR A 426 -3.13 -7.39 -5.24
CA THR A 426 -2.87 -6.15 -5.97
C THR A 426 -1.41 -5.73 -5.88
N TRP A 427 -0.89 -5.16 -6.97
CA TRP A 427 0.45 -4.57 -7.03
C TRP A 427 0.36 -3.23 -7.76
N PHE A 428 0.34 -2.15 -7.00
CA PHE A 428 0.27 -0.79 -7.56
C PHE A 428 1.65 -0.29 -7.99
N GLU A 429 1.73 0.22 -9.22
CA GLU A 429 2.89 0.92 -9.76
C GLU A 429 2.44 2.22 -10.45
N PRO A 430 3.33 3.23 -10.48
CA PRO A 430 4.62 3.32 -9.77
C PRO A 430 4.47 3.55 -8.27
N LYS A 431 5.47 3.15 -7.49
CA LYS A 431 5.49 3.35 -6.03
C LYS A 431 5.70 4.82 -5.67
N LEU A 432 4.91 5.31 -4.71
CA LEU A 432 5.11 6.64 -4.13
C LEU A 432 6.47 6.75 -3.44
N ARG A 433 7.06 7.94 -3.45
CA ARG A 433 8.32 8.18 -2.74
C ARG A 433 8.06 8.68 -1.32
N SER A 434 8.82 8.15 -0.36
CA SER A 434 8.97 8.71 0.98
C SER A 434 9.90 9.93 0.92
N GLY A 435 9.71 10.87 1.84
CA GLY A 435 10.57 12.03 2.03
C GLY A 435 10.29 13.23 1.11
N LEU A 436 9.42 13.13 0.11
CA LEU A 436 9.00 14.29 -0.69
C LEU A 436 7.97 15.17 0.03
N PHE A 437 7.17 14.57 0.88
CA PHE A 437 6.15 15.24 1.70
C PHE A 437 6.22 14.67 3.10
N ILE A 438 6.25 15.54 4.09
CA ILE A 438 6.24 15.19 5.50
C ILE A 438 5.14 16.02 6.17
N HIS A 439 4.27 15.37 6.93
CA HIS A 439 3.25 15.96 7.75
C HIS A 439 3.64 15.83 9.22
N GLU A 440 3.95 16.94 9.88
CA GLU A 440 4.23 16.99 11.34
C GLU A 440 2.92 16.98 12.13
N ILE A 441 2.87 16.20 13.24
CA ILE A 441 1.65 15.98 14.04
C ILE A 441 1.87 16.30 15.52
#